data_ac6ffdd894621a5b14eaab7dd1fb0ea3
#
_entry.id   ac6ffdd894621a5b14eaab7dd1fb0ea3
#
_cell.length_a   1.000
_cell.length_b   1.000
_cell.length_c   1.000
_cell.angle_alpha   90.00
_cell.angle_beta   90.00
_cell.angle_gamma   90.00
#
_symmetry.space_group_name_H-M   'P 1'
#
loop_
_entity.id
_entity.type
_entity.pdbx_description
1 polymer ?
#
loop_
_entity_poly.entity_id
_entity_poly.type
_entity_poly.pdbx_seq_one_letter_code
_entity_poly.pdbx_strand_id
1 'polypeptide(L)'
;SRGLGDVYKRQIVDSYVSLTEVSEYAKGMPQEMLNTRLYPTLPPAGKNAWCFYPMSKRREHKDNWFTLEFDKRKELMEEHGKSGRAFAGRVIQLVTGSTGLDDFEWGVTLFGVHPDDLKEVVYTMRYDEASAIYAEFGAFYVGMVTPVEELIHQI
;
A
#
# COMPACT_ATOMS: atom_id res chain seq x y z
N SER A 1 -6.71 -11.66 -38.67
CA SER A 1 -7.75 -10.75 -38.18
C SER A 1 -7.87 -10.92 -36.68
N ARG A 2 -7.39 -9.94 -35.92
CA ARG A 2 -7.64 -9.88 -34.47
C ARG A 2 -9.12 -9.54 -34.31
N GLY A 3 -9.91 -10.46 -33.79
CA GLY A 3 -11.35 -10.29 -33.63
C GLY A 3 -11.73 -9.25 -32.58
N LEU A 4 -12.94 -8.71 -32.66
CA LEU A 4 -13.53 -7.77 -31.69
C LEU A 4 -13.39 -8.23 -30.23
N GLY A 5 -13.27 -9.53 -29.96
CA GLY A 5 -13.05 -10.09 -28.64
C GLY A 5 -11.73 -9.69 -27.97
N ASP A 6 -10.69 -9.36 -28.76
CA ASP A 6 -9.39 -8.91 -28.21
C ASP A 6 -9.40 -7.47 -27.73
N VAL A 7 -10.30 -6.63 -28.26
CA VAL A 7 -10.44 -5.22 -27.85
C VAL A 7 -11.08 -5.14 -26.46
N TYR A 8 -12.04 -6.01 -26.17
CA TYR A 8 -12.70 -6.05 -24.84
C TYR A 8 -11.81 -6.59 -23.72
N LYS A 9 -10.81 -7.40 -24.05
CA LYS A 9 -9.86 -7.94 -23.06
C LYS A 9 -8.82 -6.93 -22.57
N ARG A 10 -8.75 -5.74 -23.18
CA ARG A 10 -7.76 -4.69 -22.89
C ARG A 10 -8.40 -3.39 -22.42
N GLN A 11 -9.61 -3.46 -21.87
CA GLN A 11 -10.25 -2.27 -21.28
C GLN A 11 -9.66 -1.97 -19.91
N ILE A 12 -9.50 -0.68 -19.61
CA ILE A 12 -9.30 -0.23 -18.23
C ILE A 12 -10.61 -0.49 -17.50
N VAL A 13 -10.59 -1.40 -16.53
CA VAL A 13 -11.78 -1.78 -15.73
C VAL A 13 -11.80 -1.07 -14.40
N ASP A 14 -10.65 -0.54 -13.97
CA ASP A 14 -10.50 0.20 -12.72
C ASP A 14 -9.29 1.13 -12.79
N SER A 15 -9.28 2.17 -11.98
CA SER A 15 -8.16 3.11 -11.83
C SER A 15 -8.09 3.60 -10.40
N TYR A 16 -6.89 3.98 -9.95
CA TYR A 16 -6.67 4.55 -8.63
C TYR A 16 -5.70 5.72 -8.71
N VAL A 17 -6.08 6.87 -8.16
CA VAL A 17 -5.28 8.10 -8.20
C VAL A 17 -4.81 8.46 -6.80
N SER A 18 -3.49 8.49 -6.61
CA SER A 18 -2.87 8.85 -5.34
C SER A 18 -1.50 9.50 -5.55
N LEU A 19 -1.03 10.23 -4.55
CA LEU A 19 0.24 10.95 -4.58
C LEU A 19 1.15 10.47 -3.45
N THR A 20 2.46 10.43 -3.69
CA THR A 20 3.43 10.25 -2.60
C THR A 20 3.36 11.44 -1.66
N GLU A 21 3.37 11.18 -0.35
CA GLU A 21 3.29 12.20 0.67
C GLU A 21 4.14 11.89 1.90
N VAL A 22 4.42 12.90 2.70
CA VAL A 22 5.08 12.74 4.01
C VAL A 22 4.00 12.58 5.06
N SER A 23 3.99 11.42 5.72
CA SER A 23 3.09 11.15 6.84
C SER A 23 3.26 12.17 7.96
N GLU A 24 2.18 12.60 8.59
CA GLU A 24 2.19 13.47 9.77
C GLU A 24 2.99 12.88 10.94
N TYR A 25 3.16 11.56 10.99
CA TYR A 25 3.94 10.84 12.01
C TYR A 25 5.43 10.74 11.68
N ALA A 26 5.86 11.22 10.51
CA ALA A 26 7.27 11.22 10.08
C ALA A 26 8.03 12.48 10.45
N LYS A 27 7.48 13.36 11.30
CA LYS A 27 8.16 14.58 11.79
C LYS A 27 9.46 14.24 12.50
N GLY A 28 10.56 14.87 12.08
CA GLY A 28 11.90 14.62 12.63
C GLY A 28 12.69 13.51 11.92
N MET A 29 12.12 12.89 10.88
CA MET A 29 12.85 11.92 10.06
C MET A 29 13.93 12.64 9.22
N PRO A 30 15.13 12.05 9.04
CA PRO A 30 16.16 12.61 8.17
C PRO A 30 15.66 12.83 6.73
N GLN A 31 16.10 13.92 6.10
CA GLN A 31 15.66 14.30 4.75
C GLN A 31 15.90 13.21 3.70
N GLU A 32 17.00 12.48 3.81
CA GLU A 32 17.31 11.36 2.92
C GLU A 32 16.24 10.26 2.98
N MET A 33 15.77 9.93 4.20
CA MET A 33 14.68 8.94 4.38
C MET A 33 13.34 9.47 3.88
N LEU A 34 13.07 10.77 4.01
CA LEU A 34 11.88 11.39 3.42
C LEU A 34 11.92 11.32 1.89
N ASN A 35 13.08 11.61 1.30
CA ASN A 35 13.25 11.57 -0.16
C ASN A 35 13.02 10.17 -0.73
N THR A 36 13.46 9.11 -0.05
CA THR A 36 13.20 7.72 -0.50
C THR A 36 11.71 7.36 -0.48
N ARG A 37 10.91 8.02 0.37
CA ARG A 37 9.45 7.83 0.42
C ARG A 37 8.72 8.65 -0.63
N LEU A 38 9.19 9.87 -0.91
CA LEU A 38 8.58 10.76 -1.88
C LEU A 38 8.95 10.39 -3.34
N TYR A 39 10.16 9.87 -3.53
CA TYR A 39 10.71 9.56 -4.85
C TYR A 39 11.30 8.14 -4.88
N PRO A 40 10.49 7.11 -4.63
CA PRO A 40 10.98 5.74 -4.61
C PRO A 40 11.42 5.27 -6.00
N THR A 41 12.49 4.48 -6.06
CA THR A 41 12.83 3.72 -7.28
C THR A 41 11.96 2.47 -7.35
N LEU A 42 11.14 2.36 -8.38
CA LEU A 42 10.19 1.27 -8.58
C LEU A 42 10.40 0.57 -9.92
N PRO A 43 10.25 -0.76 -9.97
CA PRO A 43 10.12 -1.66 -8.84
C PRO A 43 11.42 -1.78 -8.04
N PRO A 44 11.37 -2.05 -6.73
CA PRO A 44 12.57 -2.23 -5.93
C PRO A 44 13.34 -3.50 -6.36
N ALA A 45 14.66 -3.39 -6.47
CA ALA A 45 15.49 -4.51 -6.89
C ALA A 45 15.30 -5.76 -6.00
N GLY A 46 15.12 -6.93 -6.62
CA GLY A 46 14.94 -8.20 -5.95
C GLY A 46 13.58 -8.39 -5.25
N LYS A 47 12.60 -7.51 -5.50
CA LYS A 47 11.24 -7.61 -4.98
C LYS A 47 10.27 -7.87 -6.12
N ASN A 48 10.09 -9.13 -6.48
CA ASN A 48 9.32 -9.52 -7.66
C ASN A 48 7.84 -9.79 -7.37
N ALA A 49 7.46 -10.02 -6.13
CA ALA A 49 6.07 -10.13 -5.74
C ALA A 49 5.49 -8.75 -5.43
N TRP A 50 4.28 -8.47 -5.93
CA TRP A 50 3.63 -7.18 -5.81
C TRP A 50 2.20 -7.34 -5.30
N CYS A 51 1.79 -6.41 -4.45
CA CYS A 51 0.42 -6.31 -3.96
C CYS A 51 0.03 -4.83 -3.85
N PHE A 52 -1.16 -4.50 -4.31
CA PHE A 52 -1.79 -3.19 -4.09
C PHE A 52 -3.14 -3.38 -3.44
N TYR A 53 -3.47 -2.51 -2.51
CA TYR A 53 -4.83 -2.36 -1.99
C TYR A 53 -5.08 -0.94 -1.52
N PRO A 54 -6.27 -0.37 -1.79
CA PRO A 54 -6.69 0.88 -1.21
C PRO A 54 -7.19 0.66 0.21
N MET A 55 -7.08 1.68 1.05
CA MET A 55 -7.58 1.63 2.43
C MET A 55 -8.04 2.98 2.94
N SER A 56 -8.89 2.94 3.96
CA SER A 56 -9.30 4.10 4.76
C SER A 56 -9.17 3.81 6.25
N LYS A 57 -9.18 4.85 7.05
CA LYS A 57 -9.38 4.74 8.48
C LYS A 57 -10.86 4.83 8.82
N ARG A 58 -11.32 3.97 9.74
CA ARG A 58 -12.71 3.90 10.19
C ARG A 58 -13.21 5.22 10.76
N ARG A 59 -14.44 5.57 10.41
CA ARG A 59 -15.14 6.79 10.85
C ARG A 59 -16.50 6.50 11.52
N GLU A 60 -16.63 5.31 12.08
CA GLU A 60 -17.84 4.93 12.80
C GLU A 60 -17.94 5.63 14.17
N HIS A 61 -19.16 5.75 14.72
CA HIS A 61 -19.39 6.48 15.95
C HIS A 61 -18.54 6.06 17.15
N LYS A 62 -18.25 4.74 17.27
CA LYS A 62 -17.45 4.19 18.39
C LYS A 62 -15.96 4.14 18.07
N ASP A 63 -15.63 3.90 16.81
CA ASP A 63 -14.27 3.62 16.34
C ASP A 63 -13.90 4.62 15.23
N ASN A 64 -13.81 5.90 15.59
CA ASN A 64 -13.47 6.96 14.66
C ASN A 64 -12.02 7.40 14.84
N TRP A 65 -11.17 7.01 13.91
CA TRP A 65 -9.75 7.39 13.90
C TRP A 65 -9.52 8.89 14.00
N PHE A 66 -10.34 9.66 13.32
CA PHE A 66 -10.15 11.11 13.19
C PHE A 66 -10.59 11.90 14.42
N THR A 67 -11.29 11.26 15.36
CA THR A 67 -11.65 11.86 16.66
C THR A 67 -10.65 11.51 17.76
N LEU A 68 -9.68 10.64 17.49
CA LEU A 68 -8.60 10.38 18.43
C LEU A 68 -7.66 11.58 18.53
N GLU A 69 -7.18 11.84 19.74
CA GLU A 69 -6.11 12.79 19.97
C GLU A 69 -4.84 12.42 19.19
N PHE A 70 -4.08 13.41 18.75
CA PHE A 70 -2.90 13.19 17.91
C PHE A 70 -1.88 12.25 18.56
N ASP A 71 -1.61 12.42 19.86
CA ASP A 71 -0.66 11.57 20.58
C ASP A 71 -1.09 10.10 20.61
N LYS A 72 -2.40 9.82 20.76
CA LYS A 72 -2.92 8.44 20.68
C LYS A 72 -2.75 7.86 19.27
N ARG A 73 -3.07 8.61 18.22
CA ARG A 73 -2.83 8.16 16.85
C ARG A 73 -1.35 7.89 16.59
N LYS A 74 -0.47 8.75 17.11
CA LYS A 74 0.98 8.59 16.99
C LYS A 74 1.46 7.30 17.67
N GLU A 75 1.03 7.03 18.90
CA GLU A 75 1.33 5.78 19.62
C GLU A 75 0.94 4.54 18.80
N LEU A 76 -0.30 4.52 18.30
CA LEU A 76 -0.82 3.43 17.48
C LEU A 76 -0.02 3.24 16.18
N MET A 77 0.40 4.33 15.54
CA MET A 77 1.22 4.27 14.32
C MET A 77 2.67 3.87 14.60
N GLU A 78 3.18 4.14 15.80
CA GLU A 78 4.50 3.64 16.23
C GLU A 78 4.49 2.13 16.42
N GLU A 79 3.43 1.58 17.06
CA GLU A 79 3.20 0.14 17.18
C GLU A 79 3.07 -0.52 15.79
N HIS A 80 2.20 0.03 14.94
CA HIS A 80 2.02 -0.42 13.56
C HIS A 80 3.34 -0.44 12.79
N GLY A 81 4.12 0.64 12.88
CA GLY A 81 5.45 0.70 12.28
C GLY A 81 6.45 -0.29 12.85
N LYS A 82 6.35 -0.65 14.14
CA LYS A 82 7.18 -1.70 14.76
C LYS A 82 6.85 -3.06 14.17
N SER A 83 5.57 -3.39 14.02
CA SER A 83 5.12 -4.64 13.38
C SER A 83 5.64 -4.75 11.94
N GLY A 84 5.54 -3.68 11.15
CA GLY A 84 6.08 -3.66 9.79
C GLY A 84 7.61 -3.81 9.70
N ARG A 85 8.35 -3.24 10.65
CA ARG A 85 9.83 -3.36 10.69
C ARG A 85 10.34 -4.79 10.85
N ALA A 86 9.54 -5.71 11.39
CA ALA A 86 9.89 -7.13 11.45
C ALA A 86 10.11 -7.77 10.05
N PHE A 87 9.58 -7.13 9.00
CA PHE A 87 9.69 -7.56 7.61
C PHE A 87 10.75 -6.79 6.81
N ALA A 88 11.58 -5.99 7.48
CA ALA A 88 12.67 -5.26 6.83
C ALA A 88 13.57 -6.21 6.02
N GLY A 89 13.94 -5.80 4.81
CA GLY A 89 14.69 -6.62 3.85
C GLY A 89 13.84 -7.61 3.04
N ARG A 90 12.71 -8.10 3.54
CA ARG A 90 11.78 -8.99 2.81
C ARG A 90 10.70 -8.20 2.08
N VAL A 91 10.12 -7.20 2.71
CA VAL A 91 9.04 -6.38 2.16
C VAL A 91 9.41 -4.90 2.15
N ILE A 92 9.07 -4.22 1.07
CA ILE A 92 9.09 -2.76 0.95
C ILE A 92 7.66 -2.29 0.78
N GLN A 93 7.28 -1.30 1.58
CA GLN A 93 5.96 -0.69 1.54
C GLN A 93 6.04 0.76 1.04
N LEU A 94 5.17 1.08 0.10
CA LEU A 94 4.88 2.44 -0.34
C LEU A 94 3.43 2.77 0.01
N VAL A 95 3.23 3.85 0.75
CA VAL A 95 1.91 4.40 1.05
C VAL A 95 1.77 5.74 0.35
N THR A 96 0.67 5.91 -0.38
CA THR A 96 0.34 7.13 -1.12
C THR A 96 -1.00 7.67 -0.66
N GLY A 97 -1.13 9.00 -0.54
CA GLY A 97 -2.38 9.66 -0.14
C GLY A 97 -3.32 9.86 -1.33
N SER A 98 -4.59 9.57 -1.13
CA SER A 98 -5.65 9.71 -2.14
C SER A 98 -6.88 10.44 -1.63
N THR A 99 -6.86 10.96 -0.42
CA THR A 99 -7.96 11.75 0.15
C THR A 99 -8.34 12.92 -0.77
N GLY A 100 -9.57 12.91 -1.27
CA GLY A 100 -10.07 13.91 -2.23
C GLY A 100 -9.68 13.66 -3.69
N LEU A 101 -8.95 12.57 -3.98
CA LEU A 101 -8.56 12.16 -5.33
C LEU A 101 -9.23 10.85 -5.75
N ASP A 102 -9.57 10.00 -4.77
CA ASP A 102 -10.18 8.69 -4.99
C ASP A 102 -11.15 8.36 -3.84
N ASP A 103 -11.84 7.22 -3.93
CA ASP A 103 -12.84 6.80 -2.93
C ASP A 103 -12.22 6.42 -1.58
N PHE A 104 -10.97 5.94 -1.57
CA PHE A 104 -10.22 5.62 -0.36
C PHE A 104 -9.23 6.73 0.00
N GLU A 105 -8.71 6.69 1.21
CA GLU A 105 -7.81 7.72 1.74
C GLU A 105 -6.34 7.47 1.40
N TRP A 106 -5.96 6.18 1.25
CA TRP A 106 -4.59 5.77 0.92
C TRP A 106 -4.56 4.58 -0.03
N GLY A 107 -3.56 4.59 -0.92
CA GLY A 107 -3.12 3.41 -1.66
C GLY A 107 -1.90 2.78 -0.99
N VAL A 108 -1.95 1.51 -0.70
CA VAL A 108 -0.82 0.76 -0.13
C VAL A 108 -0.28 -0.19 -1.19
N THR A 109 0.99 -0.01 -1.53
CA THR A 109 1.71 -0.92 -2.42
C THR A 109 2.79 -1.65 -1.64
N LEU A 110 2.79 -2.97 -1.72
CA LEU A 110 3.80 -3.83 -1.13
C LEU A 110 4.61 -4.50 -2.24
N PHE A 111 5.92 -4.53 -2.06
CA PHE A 111 6.84 -5.32 -2.87
C PHE A 111 7.55 -6.32 -1.97
N GLY A 112 7.43 -7.60 -2.26
CA GLY A 112 8.04 -8.71 -1.51
C GLY A 112 9.04 -9.49 -2.33
N VAL A 113 9.93 -10.22 -1.67
CA VAL A 113 10.80 -11.20 -2.33
C VAL A 113 9.94 -12.33 -2.90
N HIS A 114 9.00 -12.81 -2.07
CA HIS A 114 8.07 -13.87 -2.42
C HIS A 114 6.62 -13.46 -2.10
N PRO A 115 5.60 -14.05 -2.75
CA PRO A 115 4.20 -13.80 -2.41
C PRO A 115 3.85 -14.12 -0.95
N ASP A 116 4.51 -15.11 -0.35
CA ASP A 116 4.32 -15.48 1.06
C ASP A 116 4.69 -14.33 2.01
N ASP A 117 5.73 -13.54 1.67
CA ASP A 117 6.12 -12.37 2.44
C ASP A 117 5.00 -11.32 2.49
N LEU A 118 4.29 -11.13 1.36
CA LEU A 118 3.16 -10.20 1.27
C LEU A 118 1.99 -10.66 2.16
N LYS A 119 1.69 -11.96 2.13
CA LYS A 119 0.65 -12.55 2.97
C LYS A 119 1.02 -12.43 4.46
N GLU A 120 2.27 -12.75 4.81
CA GLU A 120 2.74 -12.75 6.19
C GLU A 120 2.73 -11.35 6.80
N VAL A 121 3.21 -10.33 6.10
CA VAL A 121 3.20 -8.94 6.60
C VAL A 121 1.78 -8.44 6.82
N VAL A 122 0.88 -8.64 5.87
CA VAL A 122 -0.51 -8.20 6.01
C VAL A 122 -1.21 -8.92 7.15
N TYR A 123 -0.99 -10.24 7.29
CA TYR A 123 -1.55 -11.02 8.40
C TYR A 123 -1.04 -10.53 9.75
N THR A 124 0.27 -10.36 9.90
CA THR A 124 0.90 -9.90 11.15
C THR A 124 0.40 -8.53 11.57
N MET A 125 0.35 -7.59 10.62
CA MET A 125 -0.08 -6.22 10.90
C MET A 125 -1.58 -6.08 11.21
N ARG A 126 -2.40 -7.10 10.99
CA ARG A 126 -3.82 -7.09 11.40
C ARG A 126 -4.03 -7.17 12.90
N TYR A 127 -3.01 -7.55 13.67
CA TYR A 127 -3.10 -7.68 15.11
C TYR A 127 -2.75 -6.40 15.87
N ASP A 128 -2.12 -5.41 15.23
CA ASP A 128 -1.93 -4.10 15.85
C ASP A 128 -3.25 -3.32 15.90
N GLU A 129 -3.41 -2.50 16.94
CA GLU A 129 -4.66 -1.79 17.21
C GLU A 129 -5.04 -0.81 16.08
N ALA A 130 -4.05 -0.16 15.43
CA ALA A 130 -4.27 0.76 14.32
C ALA A 130 -4.92 0.08 13.10
N SER A 131 -4.66 -1.23 12.92
CA SER A 131 -5.26 -2.04 11.86
C SER A 131 -6.49 -2.79 12.32
N ALA A 132 -6.43 -3.44 13.47
CA ALA A 132 -7.50 -4.30 13.98
C ALA A 132 -8.81 -3.54 14.20
N ILE A 133 -8.71 -2.31 14.73
CA ILE A 133 -9.88 -1.48 15.05
C ILE A 133 -10.20 -0.49 13.93
N TYR A 134 -9.16 0.17 13.38
CA TYR A 134 -9.37 1.38 12.58
C TYR A 134 -9.10 1.22 11.08
N ALA A 135 -8.63 0.07 10.57
CA ALA A 135 -8.38 -0.08 9.16
C ALA A 135 -9.57 -0.68 8.41
N GLU A 136 -9.93 -0.07 7.30
CA GLU A 136 -10.88 -0.57 6.31
C GLU A 136 -10.13 -0.76 5.00
N PHE A 137 -10.24 -1.98 4.44
CA PHE A 137 -9.48 -2.37 3.25
C PHE A 137 -10.42 -2.53 2.05
N GLY A 138 -10.01 -2.00 0.90
CA GLY A 138 -10.63 -2.31 -0.38
C GLY A 138 -10.12 -3.63 -0.98
N ALA A 139 -10.33 -3.80 -2.27
CA ALA A 139 -9.90 -4.98 -3.00
C ALA A 139 -8.38 -5.12 -3.04
N PHE A 140 -7.89 -6.36 -2.95
CA PHE A 140 -6.47 -6.68 -3.05
C PHE A 140 -6.14 -7.12 -4.48
N TYR A 141 -5.13 -6.49 -5.07
CA TYR A 141 -4.57 -6.82 -6.37
C TYR A 141 -3.18 -7.39 -6.17
N VAL A 142 -2.94 -8.61 -6.63
CA VAL A 142 -1.67 -9.31 -6.41
C VAL A 142 -1.13 -9.81 -7.75
N GLY A 143 0.18 -9.70 -7.93
CA GLY A 143 0.85 -10.13 -9.15
C GLY A 143 2.36 -10.28 -8.98
N MET A 144 3.01 -10.61 -10.08
CA MET A 144 4.47 -10.64 -10.20
C MET A 144 4.92 -9.47 -11.06
N VAL A 145 6.00 -8.82 -10.65
CA VAL A 145 6.67 -7.82 -11.47
C VAL A 145 7.26 -8.52 -12.70
N THR A 146 6.80 -8.13 -13.86
CA THR A 146 7.18 -8.75 -15.14
C THR A 146 7.62 -7.66 -16.11
N PRO A 147 8.74 -7.85 -16.84
CA PRO A 147 9.13 -6.95 -17.92
C PRO A 147 8.01 -6.81 -18.95
N VAL A 148 7.86 -5.59 -19.50
CA VAL A 148 6.77 -5.29 -20.43
C VAL A 148 6.83 -6.15 -21.70
N GLU A 149 8.04 -6.49 -22.14
CA GLU A 149 8.31 -7.34 -23.29
C GLU A 149 7.73 -8.76 -23.09
N GLU A 150 7.89 -9.31 -21.88
CA GLU A 150 7.34 -10.64 -21.55
C GLU A 150 5.82 -10.58 -21.41
N LEU A 151 5.28 -9.50 -20.85
CA LEU A 151 3.85 -9.32 -20.69
C LEU A 151 3.13 -9.29 -22.05
N ILE A 152 3.70 -8.60 -23.04
CA ILE A 152 3.11 -8.49 -24.38
C ILE A 152 2.98 -9.87 -25.06
N HIS A 153 3.86 -10.82 -24.75
CA HIS A 153 3.79 -12.19 -25.30
C HIS A 153 2.77 -13.08 -24.60
N GLN A 154 2.30 -12.70 -23.40
CA GLN A 154 1.32 -13.46 -22.62
C GLN A 154 -0.14 -13.06 -22.90
N ILE A 155 -0.36 -11.96 -23.59
CA ILE A 155 -1.65 -11.41 -24.01
C ILE A 155 -1.80 -11.51 -25.52
#